data_6c928067a60c5add347b9157e0ba108b
#
_entry.id   6c928067a60c5add347b9157e0ba108b
#
_cell.length_a   1.000
_cell.length_b   1.000
_cell.length_c   1.000
_cell.angle_alpha   90.00
_cell.angle_beta   90.00
_cell.angle_gamma   90.00
#
_symmetry.space_group_name_H-M   'P 1'
#
loop_
_entity.id
_entity.type
_entity.pdbx_description
1 polymer ?
#
loop_
_entity_poly.entity_id
_entity_poly.type
_entity_poly.pdbx_seq_one_letter_code
_entity_poly.pdbx_strand_id
1 'polypeptide(L)'
;LGGEDVMFSGNFLSDDDIQQGLASGVIFNLDDEALLPRVLRFGKPEVLSFRVNPGYGRSNVGEFVTNAGPRAKFGVHPDKVLAAYRAAKKAGIRRFGAHMMPGSCITDAEYFGFITGLLMDIIGKVGRELKISFEFIDLGGGLGIPYRDEEQPLDIEAAAASTATVCKRKLKQYGMKPPRLMMEPARYFVGDAGYLVG
;
A
#
# COMPACT_ATOMS: atom_id res chain seq x y z
N LEU A 1 -6.76 10.99 17.70
CA LEU A 1 -6.20 10.88 16.35
C LEU A 1 -6.75 12.02 15.50
N GLY A 2 -5.89 12.73 14.77
CA GLY A 2 -6.31 13.68 13.74
C GLY A 2 -6.65 12.97 12.44
N GLY A 3 -7.28 13.67 11.48
CA GLY A 3 -7.65 13.07 10.20
C GLY A 3 -6.49 12.43 9.46
N GLU A 4 -5.32 13.07 9.43
CA GLU A 4 -4.12 12.55 8.78
C GLU A 4 -3.44 11.37 9.51
N ASP A 5 -3.90 10.99 10.69
CA ASP A 5 -3.47 9.76 11.37
C ASP A 5 -4.26 8.53 10.89
N VAL A 6 -5.28 8.74 10.07
CA VAL A 6 -6.17 7.69 9.55
C VAL A 6 -6.04 7.60 8.05
N MET A 7 -5.66 6.43 7.53
CA MET A 7 -5.73 6.14 6.10
C MET A 7 -7.03 5.42 5.79
N PHE A 8 -7.83 6.00 4.91
CA PHE A 8 -9.13 5.49 4.48
C PHE A 8 -8.96 4.72 3.17
N SER A 9 -8.93 3.40 3.28
CA SER A 9 -8.72 2.45 2.19
C SER A 9 -10.00 1.68 1.90
N GLY A 10 -10.86 2.23 1.06
CA GLY A 10 -12.13 1.58 0.69
C GLY A 10 -12.11 1.06 -0.74
N ASN A 11 -12.48 -0.22 -0.91
CA ASN A 11 -12.61 -0.83 -2.23
C ASN A 11 -13.96 -0.51 -2.90
N PHE A 12 -15.01 -0.30 -2.09
CA PHE A 12 -16.38 -0.08 -2.54
C PHE A 12 -17.00 1.10 -1.79
N LEU A 13 -16.42 2.29 -1.98
CA LEU A 13 -16.87 3.50 -1.29
C LEU A 13 -18.24 3.94 -1.79
N SER A 14 -19.17 4.20 -0.86
CA SER A 14 -20.39 4.95 -1.14
C SER A 14 -20.10 6.45 -1.29
N ASP A 15 -21.07 7.22 -1.77
CA ASP A 15 -20.92 8.68 -1.82
C ASP A 15 -20.88 9.28 -0.41
N ASP A 16 -21.61 8.67 0.55
CA ASP A 16 -21.61 9.08 1.96
C ASP A 16 -20.25 8.81 2.61
N ASP A 17 -19.62 7.64 2.35
CA ASP A 17 -18.27 7.33 2.84
C ASP A 17 -17.25 8.36 2.35
N ILE A 18 -17.34 8.75 1.08
CA ILE A 18 -16.47 9.76 0.49
C ILE A 18 -16.63 11.11 1.19
N GLN A 19 -17.89 11.55 1.39
CA GLN A 19 -18.17 12.82 2.06
C GLN A 19 -17.68 12.84 3.51
N GLN A 20 -17.94 11.75 4.26
CA GLN A 20 -17.45 11.61 5.63
C GLN A 20 -15.92 11.60 5.70
N GLY A 21 -15.27 10.87 4.80
CA GLY A 21 -13.81 10.87 4.71
C GLY A 21 -13.22 12.25 4.44
N LEU A 22 -13.80 12.99 3.49
CA LEU A 22 -13.37 14.35 3.19
C LEU A 22 -13.59 15.30 4.39
N ALA A 23 -14.75 15.21 5.04
CA ALA A 23 -15.05 16.02 6.22
C ALA A 23 -14.12 15.73 7.41
N SER A 24 -13.68 14.48 7.53
CA SER A 24 -12.77 14.03 8.59
C SER A 24 -11.28 14.32 8.31
N GLY A 25 -10.93 14.76 7.11
CA GLY A 25 -9.56 15.08 6.73
C GLY A 25 -8.62 13.88 6.68
N VAL A 26 -9.14 12.69 6.42
CA VAL A 26 -8.35 11.45 6.35
C VAL A 26 -7.48 11.39 5.10
N ILE A 27 -6.44 10.58 5.14
CA ILE A 27 -5.67 10.22 3.95
C ILE A 27 -6.55 9.31 3.08
N PHE A 28 -6.85 9.74 1.86
CA PHE A 28 -7.55 8.87 0.89
C PHE A 28 -6.56 7.94 0.21
N ASN A 29 -6.79 6.63 0.33
CA ASN A 29 -6.07 5.61 -0.42
C ASN A 29 -7.05 4.93 -1.39
N LEU A 30 -6.96 5.29 -2.67
CA LEU A 30 -7.90 4.82 -3.68
C LEU A 30 -7.45 3.50 -4.28
N ASP A 31 -8.35 2.52 -4.27
CA ASP A 31 -8.09 1.17 -4.79
C ASP A 31 -8.07 1.13 -6.33
N ASP A 32 -8.76 2.07 -6.98
CA ASP A 32 -8.87 2.17 -8.44
C ASP A 32 -8.78 3.63 -8.90
N GLU A 33 -8.18 3.87 -10.06
CA GLU A 33 -8.10 5.20 -10.66
C GLU A 33 -9.47 5.81 -11.00
N ALA A 34 -10.46 4.96 -11.27
CA ALA A 34 -11.83 5.40 -11.56
C ALA A 34 -12.55 6.01 -10.35
N LEU A 35 -12.07 5.78 -9.13
CA LEU A 35 -12.61 6.41 -7.92
C LEU A 35 -12.24 7.90 -7.84
N LEU A 36 -11.13 8.32 -8.43
CA LEU A 36 -10.67 9.71 -8.34
C LEU A 36 -11.71 10.73 -8.85
N PRO A 37 -12.29 10.61 -10.06
CA PRO A 37 -13.33 11.54 -10.52
C PRO A 37 -14.54 11.56 -9.59
N ARG A 38 -14.89 10.43 -8.98
CA ARG A 38 -16.02 10.34 -8.06
C ARG A 38 -15.74 11.08 -6.75
N VAL A 39 -14.56 10.92 -6.16
CA VAL A 39 -14.14 11.68 -4.97
C VAL A 39 -14.15 13.18 -5.25
N LEU A 40 -13.61 13.59 -6.39
CA LEU A 40 -13.51 15.00 -6.77
C LEU A 40 -14.86 15.71 -6.97
N ARG A 41 -15.97 14.97 -7.14
CA ARG A 41 -17.32 15.57 -7.15
C ARG A 41 -17.72 16.16 -5.80
N PHE A 42 -17.21 15.60 -4.71
CA PHE A 42 -17.55 16.01 -3.34
C PHE A 42 -16.50 16.91 -2.71
N GLY A 43 -15.28 16.85 -3.19
CA GLY A 43 -14.18 17.66 -2.70
C GLY A 43 -12.83 17.12 -3.10
N LYS A 44 -11.79 17.75 -2.59
CA LYS A 44 -10.42 17.38 -2.88
C LYS A 44 -9.73 16.95 -1.59
N PRO A 45 -9.26 15.70 -1.50
CA PRO A 45 -8.51 15.27 -0.33
C PRO A 45 -7.19 16.02 -0.22
N GLU A 46 -6.78 16.31 1.01
CA GLU A 46 -5.50 16.98 1.29
C GLU A 46 -4.32 16.08 0.91
N VAL A 47 -4.40 14.80 1.29
CA VAL A 47 -3.39 13.78 0.97
C VAL A 47 -4.06 12.64 0.23
N LEU A 48 -3.49 12.26 -0.91
CA LEU A 48 -3.98 11.16 -1.74
C LEU A 48 -2.90 10.09 -1.94
N SER A 49 -3.31 8.86 -1.78
CA SER A 49 -2.57 7.66 -2.15
C SER A 49 -3.38 6.82 -3.14
N PHE A 50 -2.70 6.03 -3.95
CA PHE A 50 -3.32 4.92 -4.66
C PHE A 50 -2.76 3.61 -4.14
N ARG A 51 -3.64 2.63 -3.99
CA ARG A 51 -3.23 1.24 -3.82
C ARG A 51 -2.66 0.75 -5.14
N VAL A 52 -1.36 0.54 -5.17
CA VAL A 52 -0.67 0.05 -6.36
C VAL A 52 -0.71 -1.48 -6.34
N ASN A 53 -1.18 -2.08 -7.43
CA ASN A 53 -0.95 -3.49 -7.68
C ASN A 53 0.45 -3.63 -8.31
N PRO A 54 1.45 -4.20 -7.63
CA PRO A 54 2.80 -4.27 -8.18
C PRO A 54 2.97 -5.32 -9.30
N GLY A 55 1.88 -5.97 -9.72
CA GLY A 55 1.91 -7.06 -10.71
C GLY A 55 2.35 -8.41 -10.14
N TYR A 56 2.64 -8.45 -8.87
CA TYR A 56 3.06 -9.65 -8.14
C TYR A 56 2.39 -9.69 -6.77
N GLY A 57 1.99 -10.88 -6.33
CA GLY A 57 1.44 -11.12 -5.00
C GLY A 57 1.59 -12.59 -4.61
N ARG A 58 1.70 -12.85 -3.31
CA ARG A 58 1.85 -14.19 -2.74
C ARG A 58 1.00 -14.34 -1.49
N SER A 59 0.49 -15.55 -1.28
CA SER A 59 -0.16 -15.94 -0.04
C SER A 59 0.28 -17.34 0.36
N ASN A 60 0.61 -17.54 1.63
CA ASN A 60 0.91 -18.86 2.18
C ASN A 60 -0.36 -19.60 2.66
N VAL A 61 -1.52 -18.94 2.64
CA VAL A 61 -2.81 -19.54 3.04
C VAL A 61 -3.71 -19.96 1.86
N GLY A 62 -3.20 -19.88 0.62
CA GLY A 62 -3.89 -20.36 -0.57
C GLY A 62 -3.67 -19.49 -1.80
N GLU A 63 -3.64 -20.10 -2.98
CA GLU A 63 -3.39 -19.41 -4.26
C GLU A 63 -4.46 -18.36 -4.62
N PHE A 64 -5.68 -18.52 -4.10
CA PHE A 64 -6.80 -17.63 -4.39
C PHE A 64 -6.88 -16.42 -3.45
N VAL A 65 -6.04 -16.37 -2.42
CA VAL A 65 -5.99 -15.28 -1.41
C VAL A 65 -4.89 -14.29 -1.76
N THR A 66 -4.71 -13.98 -3.03
CA THR A 66 -3.75 -12.97 -3.46
C THR A 66 -4.39 -11.59 -3.52
N ASN A 67 -3.81 -10.66 -2.79
CA ASN A 67 -4.27 -9.26 -2.75
C ASN A 67 -3.62 -8.39 -3.83
N ALA A 68 -2.70 -8.95 -4.60
CA ALA A 68 -2.01 -8.33 -5.72
C ALA A 68 -1.60 -9.39 -6.76
N GLY A 69 -1.13 -8.94 -7.92
CA GLY A 69 -0.72 -9.80 -9.02
C GLY A 69 -1.64 -9.64 -10.23
N PRO A 70 -1.35 -10.35 -11.34
CA PRO A 70 -1.99 -10.11 -12.63
C PRO A 70 -3.48 -10.43 -12.67
N ARG A 71 -3.97 -11.24 -11.73
CA ARG A 71 -5.39 -11.64 -11.62
C ARG A 71 -6.09 -11.06 -10.39
N ALA A 72 -5.40 -10.23 -9.60
CA ALA A 72 -6.00 -9.57 -8.45
C ALA A 72 -6.98 -8.49 -8.89
N LYS A 73 -8.12 -8.42 -8.21
CA LYS A 73 -9.17 -7.42 -8.48
C LYS A 73 -8.91 -6.06 -7.82
N PHE A 74 -7.88 -5.96 -7.00
CA PHE A 74 -7.57 -4.79 -6.20
C PHE A 74 -6.31 -4.09 -6.67
N GLY A 75 -6.34 -2.77 -6.55
CA GLY A 75 -5.20 -1.89 -6.80
C GLY A 75 -5.02 -1.50 -8.26
N VAL A 76 -4.52 -0.30 -8.46
CA VAL A 76 -4.22 0.27 -9.78
C VAL A 76 -3.11 -0.53 -10.45
N HIS A 77 -3.38 -1.01 -11.67
CA HIS A 77 -2.40 -1.78 -12.45
C HIS A 77 -1.14 -0.96 -12.72
N PRO A 78 0.07 -1.56 -12.76
CA PRO A 78 1.33 -0.83 -12.92
C PRO A 78 1.34 0.12 -14.11
N ASP A 79 0.76 -0.27 -15.24
CA ASP A 79 0.70 0.54 -16.46
C ASP A 79 -0.19 1.78 -16.34
N LYS A 80 -1.12 1.79 -15.37
CA LYS A 80 -2.06 2.88 -15.14
C LYS A 80 -1.63 3.84 -14.01
N VAL A 81 -0.71 3.41 -13.14
CA VAL A 81 -0.31 4.20 -11.95
C VAL A 81 0.17 5.59 -12.33
N LEU A 82 0.99 5.72 -13.36
CA LEU A 82 1.47 7.02 -13.83
C LEU A 82 0.32 7.93 -14.27
N ALA A 83 -0.65 7.39 -15.00
CA ALA A 83 -1.83 8.15 -15.46
C ALA A 83 -2.71 8.57 -14.27
N ALA A 84 -2.89 7.71 -13.27
CA ALA A 84 -3.65 8.00 -12.05
C ALA A 84 -3.04 9.18 -11.27
N TYR A 85 -1.74 9.15 -10.98
CA TYR A 85 -1.07 10.27 -10.30
C TYR A 85 -1.03 11.54 -11.15
N ARG A 86 -0.91 11.43 -12.48
CA ARG A 86 -0.99 12.58 -13.40
C ARG A 86 -2.37 13.24 -13.33
N ALA A 87 -3.44 12.45 -13.32
CA ALA A 87 -4.81 12.95 -13.16
C ALA A 87 -5.01 13.64 -11.81
N ALA A 88 -4.56 13.03 -10.73
CA ALA A 88 -4.62 13.61 -9.38
C ALA A 88 -3.85 14.95 -9.30
N LYS A 89 -2.63 15.01 -9.84
CA LYS A 89 -1.85 16.25 -9.91
C LYS A 89 -2.56 17.33 -10.73
N LYS A 90 -3.16 16.96 -11.88
CA LYS A 90 -3.93 17.89 -12.73
C LYS A 90 -5.16 18.43 -12.00
N ALA A 91 -5.80 17.62 -11.16
CA ALA A 91 -6.93 18.03 -10.30
C ALA A 91 -6.50 18.94 -9.14
N GLY A 92 -5.21 19.23 -9.00
CA GLY A 92 -4.70 20.17 -8.00
C GLY A 92 -4.30 19.52 -6.68
N ILE A 93 -4.24 18.19 -6.59
CA ILE A 93 -3.67 17.51 -5.41
C ILE A 93 -2.15 17.72 -5.42
N ARG A 94 -1.58 17.95 -4.24
CA ARG A 94 -0.16 18.27 -4.07
C ARG A 94 0.59 17.33 -3.14
N ARG A 95 -0.14 16.64 -2.23
CA ARG A 95 0.42 15.74 -1.24
C ARG A 95 0.07 14.31 -1.59
N PHE A 96 1.09 13.47 -1.75
CA PHE A 96 0.95 12.12 -2.27
C PHE A 96 1.57 11.09 -1.35
N GLY A 97 0.90 9.97 -1.18
CA GLY A 97 1.43 8.70 -0.68
C GLY A 97 1.34 7.63 -1.74
N ALA A 98 1.86 6.45 -1.43
CA ALA A 98 1.66 5.24 -2.20
C ALA A 98 1.47 4.05 -1.26
N HIS A 99 0.58 3.15 -1.61
CA HIS A 99 0.24 1.96 -0.83
C HIS A 99 0.29 0.72 -1.73
N MET A 100 0.55 -0.43 -1.13
CA MET A 100 0.32 -1.73 -1.74
C MET A 100 -0.14 -2.74 -0.70
N MET A 101 -0.75 -3.85 -1.14
CA MET A 101 -1.08 -4.99 -0.29
C MET A 101 -0.71 -6.28 -1.04
N PRO A 102 0.59 -6.64 -1.10
CA PRO A 102 1.08 -7.65 -2.02
C PRO A 102 1.02 -9.08 -1.47
N GLY A 103 0.69 -9.28 -0.20
CA GLY A 103 0.75 -10.60 0.39
C GLY A 103 -0.18 -10.84 1.57
N SER A 104 -0.29 -12.11 1.94
CA SER A 104 -1.01 -12.55 3.13
C SER A 104 -0.30 -13.74 3.78
N CYS A 105 -0.08 -13.64 5.08
CA CYS A 105 0.57 -14.68 5.90
C CYS A 105 1.94 -15.13 5.37
N ILE A 106 2.80 -14.19 5.04
CA ILE A 106 4.14 -14.46 4.51
C ILE A 106 5.14 -14.58 5.65
N THR A 107 5.86 -15.69 5.69
CA THR A 107 6.94 -15.96 6.67
C THR A 107 8.34 -15.91 6.04
N ASP A 108 8.44 -15.57 4.77
CA ASP A 108 9.68 -15.40 4.01
C ASP A 108 10.16 -13.94 4.12
N ALA A 109 11.23 -13.72 4.86
CA ALA A 109 11.75 -12.38 5.13
C ALA A 109 12.22 -11.63 3.86
N GLU A 110 12.83 -12.33 2.90
CA GLU A 110 13.33 -11.71 1.66
C GLU A 110 12.21 -11.21 0.76
N TYR A 111 11.01 -11.79 0.88
CA TYR A 111 9.84 -11.34 0.16
C TYR A 111 9.53 -9.86 0.39
N PHE A 112 9.71 -9.36 1.62
CA PHE A 112 9.42 -7.95 1.96
C PHE A 112 10.37 -6.98 1.28
N GLY A 113 11.64 -7.31 1.17
CA GLY A 113 12.59 -6.55 0.36
C GLY A 113 12.23 -6.56 -1.13
N PHE A 114 11.88 -7.73 -1.66
CA PHE A 114 11.51 -7.88 -3.07
C PHE A 114 10.29 -7.01 -3.44
N ILE A 115 9.18 -7.12 -2.70
CA ILE A 115 7.97 -6.32 -3.00
C ILE A 115 8.19 -4.82 -2.80
N THR A 116 8.99 -4.45 -1.79
CA THR A 116 9.42 -3.07 -1.61
C THR A 116 10.12 -2.53 -2.85
N GLY A 117 11.00 -3.34 -3.43
CA GLY A 117 11.68 -3.01 -4.68
C GLY A 117 10.72 -2.73 -5.83
N LEU A 118 9.67 -3.55 -5.99
CA LEU A 118 8.64 -3.35 -7.02
C LEU A 118 7.89 -2.03 -6.84
N LEU A 119 7.40 -1.75 -5.63
CA LEU A 119 6.71 -0.49 -5.35
C LEU A 119 7.60 0.72 -5.62
N MET A 120 8.83 0.68 -5.09
CA MET A 120 9.79 1.77 -5.24
C MET A 120 10.19 2.01 -6.71
N ASP A 121 10.24 0.98 -7.55
CA ASP A 121 10.49 1.13 -8.99
C ASP A 121 9.32 1.83 -9.70
N ILE A 122 8.08 1.50 -9.32
CA ILE A 122 6.88 2.14 -9.87
C ILE A 122 6.84 3.61 -9.48
N ILE A 123 6.86 3.90 -8.16
CA ILE A 123 6.72 5.27 -7.66
C ILE A 123 7.94 6.16 -7.97
N GLY A 124 9.13 5.57 -8.07
CA GLY A 124 10.34 6.28 -8.47
C GLY A 124 10.25 6.81 -9.90
N LYS A 125 9.70 6.02 -10.83
CA LYS A 125 9.40 6.46 -12.20
C LYS A 125 8.33 7.56 -12.21
N VAL A 126 7.24 7.36 -11.45
CA VAL A 126 6.15 8.35 -11.33
C VAL A 126 6.68 9.67 -10.76
N GLY A 127 7.44 9.62 -9.67
CA GLY A 127 7.99 10.81 -9.02
C GLY A 127 8.89 11.61 -9.95
N ARG A 128 9.75 10.91 -10.70
CA ARG A 128 10.67 11.53 -11.67
C ARG A 128 9.92 12.17 -12.83
N GLU A 129 8.96 11.45 -13.44
CA GLU A 129 8.24 11.93 -14.62
C GLU A 129 7.29 13.07 -14.28
N LEU A 130 6.56 12.95 -13.17
CA LEU A 130 5.59 13.95 -12.76
C LEU A 130 6.19 15.06 -11.89
N LYS A 131 7.46 14.97 -11.48
CA LYS A 131 8.09 15.89 -10.53
C LYS A 131 7.26 16.06 -9.27
N ILE A 132 6.87 14.94 -8.67
CA ILE A 132 6.17 14.85 -7.38
C ILE A 132 7.03 14.08 -6.39
N SER A 133 6.80 14.33 -5.10
CA SER A 133 7.36 13.55 -4.01
C SER A 133 6.26 12.79 -3.28
N PHE A 134 6.63 11.68 -2.67
CA PHE A 134 5.75 10.89 -1.83
C PHE A 134 6.09 11.17 -0.37
N GLU A 135 5.08 11.53 0.44
CA GLU A 135 5.25 11.78 1.87
C GLU A 135 5.39 10.47 2.65
N PHE A 136 4.73 9.42 2.16
CA PHE A 136 4.82 8.09 2.72
C PHE A 136 4.75 7.00 1.64
N ILE A 137 5.23 5.83 2.00
CA ILE A 137 4.94 4.57 1.33
C ILE A 137 4.40 3.60 2.38
N ASP A 138 3.30 2.94 2.05
CA ASP A 138 2.71 1.90 2.86
C ASP A 138 2.88 0.55 2.15
N LEU A 139 3.55 -0.36 2.82
CA LEU A 139 3.80 -1.69 2.28
C LEU A 139 2.64 -2.66 2.51
N GLY A 140 1.56 -2.18 3.13
CA GLY A 140 0.43 -2.99 3.54
C GLY A 140 0.77 -3.93 4.70
N GLY A 141 -0.01 -4.97 4.81
CA GLY A 141 0.21 -6.03 5.79
C GLY A 141 0.93 -7.24 5.19
N GLY A 142 0.48 -8.40 5.61
CA GLY A 142 0.96 -9.67 5.07
C GLY A 142 2.02 -10.36 5.91
N LEU A 143 2.52 -9.73 6.97
CA LEU A 143 3.41 -10.39 7.93
C LEU A 143 2.70 -11.63 8.50
N GLY A 144 3.32 -12.80 8.30
CA GLY A 144 2.77 -14.09 8.69
C GLY A 144 3.12 -14.48 10.12
N ILE A 145 2.29 -15.36 10.66
CA ILE A 145 2.54 -16.10 11.89
C ILE A 145 2.45 -17.59 11.59
N PRO A 146 3.11 -18.46 12.35
CA PRO A 146 2.90 -19.90 12.25
C PRO A 146 1.49 -20.24 12.75
N TYR A 147 0.80 -21.15 12.08
CA TYR A 147 -0.47 -21.74 12.52
C TYR A 147 -0.32 -23.17 13.04
N ARG A 148 0.87 -23.73 12.87
CA ARG A 148 1.22 -25.09 13.31
C ARG A 148 2.59 -25.07 13.97
N ASP A 149 2.82 -25.96 14.91
CA ASP A 149 4.08 -26.03 15.67
C ASP A 149 5.32 -26.28 14.79
N GLU A 150 5.13 -26.90 13.63
CA GLU A 150 6.22 -27.21 12.69
C GLU A 150 6.58 -26.01 11.79
N GLU A 151 5.72 -25.01 11.70
CA GLU A 151 5.95 -23.84 10.85
C GLU A 151 6.95 -22.88 11.49
N GLN A 152 7.86 -22.37 10.70
CA GLN A 152 8.83 -21.39 11.19
C GLN A 152 8.21 -19.99 11.24
N PRO A 153 8.39 -19.25 12.35
CA PRO A 153 7.94 -17.87 12.44
C PRO A 153 8.71 -16.98 11.46
N LEU A 154 8.10 -15.87 11.09
CA LEU A 154 8.78 -14.83 10.33
C LEU A 154 9.94 -14.24 11.14
N ASP A 155 11.14 -14.26 10.56
CA ASP A 155 12.25 -13.44 11.06
C ASP A 155 11.98 -11.96 10.71
N ILE A 156 11.39 -11.25 11.68
CA ILE A 156 10.97 -9.84 11.49
C ILE A 156 12.18 -8.90 11.35
N GLU A 157 13.30 -9.22 11.99
CA GLU A 157 14.53 -8.42 11.89
C GLU A 157 15.14 -8.56 10.50
N ALA A 158 15.22 -9.77 9.97
CA ALA A 158 15.66 -10.01 8.60
C ALA A 158 14.73 -9.34 7.57
N ALA A 159 13.40 -9.41 7.75
CA ALA A 159 12.44 -8.75 6.89
C ALA A 159 12.61 -7.21 6.90
N ALA A 160 12.80 -6.63 8.09
CA ALA A 160 13.06 -5.21 8.23
C ALA A 160 14.39 -4.79 7.59
N ALA A 161 15.46 -5.57 7.78
CA ALA A 161 16.78 -5.32 7.20
C ALA A 161 16.75 -5.40 5.67
N SER A 162 16.08 -6.41 5.09
CA SER A 162 15.88 -6.58 3.64
C SER A 162 15.12 -5.38 3.07
N THR A 163 13.99 -5.01 3.67
CA THR A 163 13.18 -3.85 3.31
C THR A 163 14.01 -2.56 3.34
N ALA A 164 14.70 -2.29 4.45
CA ALA A 164 15.50 -1.06 4.61
C ALA A 164 16.64 -0.97 3.59
N THR A 165 17.31 -2.09 3.31
CA THR A 165 18.39 -2.17 2.31
C THR A 165 17.88 -1.80 0.92
N VAL A 166 16.76 -2.38 0.52
CA VAL A 166 16.15 -2.10 -0.78
C VAL A 166 15.64 -0.67 -0.85
N CYS A 167 14.97 -0.16 0.19
CA CYS A 167 14.54 1.24 0.26
C CYS A 167 15.71 2.19 0.03
N LYS A 168 16.79 2.07 0.80
CA LYS A 168 17.99 2.93 0.68
C LYS A 168 18.56 2.92 -0.74
N ARG A 169 18.70 1.74 -1.34
CA ARG A 169 19.19 1.58 -2.71
C ARG A 169 18.30 2.29 -3.72
N LYS A 170 16.96 2.11 -3.61
CA LYS A 170 15.99 2.69 -4.55
C LYS A 170 15.84 4.20 -4.38
N LEU A 171 15.89 4.72 -3.16
CA LEU A 171 15.92 6.16 -2.90
C LEU A 171 17.10 6.81 -3.62
N LYS A 172 18.29 6.23 -3.51
CA LYS A 172 19.50 6.69 -4.23
C LYS A 172 19.31 6.59 -5.75
N GLN A 173 18.81 5.44 -6.25
CA GLN A 173 18.61 5.18 -7.69
C GLN A 173 17.68 6.22 -8.35
N TYR A 174 16.63 6.62 -7.67
CA TYR A 174 15.61 7.53 -8.20
C TYR A 174 15.79 8.98 -7.75
N GLY A 175 16.74 9.28 -6.87
CA GLY A 175 16.93 10.61 -6.30
C GLY A 175 15.74 11.06 -5.45
N MET A 176 15.06 10.14 -4.78
CA MET A 176 13.88 10.43 -3.98
C MET A 176 14.26 10.92 -2.58
N LYS A 177 13.48 11.88 -2.07
CA LYS A 177 13.50 12.18 -0.64
C LYS A 177 12.94 10.97 0.13
N PRO A 178 13.51 10.62 1.30
CA PRO A 178 12.98 9.52 2.12
C PRO A 178 11.53 9.77 2.53
N PRO A 179 10.56 8.94 2.10
CA PRO A 179 9.19 9.00 2.61
C PRO A 179 9.09 8.34 3.98
N ARG A 180 8.03 8.62 4.72
CA ARG A 180 7.67 7.82 5.89
C ARG A 180 7.32 6.41 5.45
N LEU A 181 7.87 5.39 6.10
CA LEU A 181 7.51 3.99 5.89
C LEU A 181 6.34 3.63 6.80
N MET A 182 5.29 3.06 6.23
CA MET A 182 4.11 2.55 6.93
C MET A 182 3.90 1.08 6.64
N MET A 183 3.27 0.38 7.57
CA MET A 183 2.87 -1.04 7.44
C MET A 183 1.55 -1.27 8.19
N GLU A 184 0.82 -2.32 7.79
CA GLU A 184 -0.47 -2.72 8.36
C GLU A 184 -0.42 -4.13 8.98
N PRO A 185 0.39 -4.40 10.01
CA PRO A 185 0.73 -5.74 10.48
C PRO A 185 -0.32 -6.37 11.42
N ALA A 186 -1.61 -6.26 11.10
CA ALA A 186 -2.71 -6.67 11.98
C ALA A 186 -2.57 -8.12 12.48
N ARG A 187 -2.42 -9.10 11.57
CA ARG A 187 -2.29 -10.52 11.93
C ARG A 187 -1.08 -10.78 12.83
N TYR A 188 0.03 -10.16 12.56
CA TYR A 188 1.26 -10.33 13.32
C TYR A 188 1.12 -9.90 14.78
N PHE A 189 0.30 -8.89 15.06
CA PHE A 189 0.08 -8.41 16.42
C PHE A 189 -1.03 -9.12 17.19
N VAL A 190 -2.07 -9.58 16.51
CA VAL A 190 -3.27 -10.09 17.18
C VAL A 190 -3.66 -11.52 16.79
N GLY A 191 -2.92 -12.14 15.86
CA GLY A 191 -3.27 -13.45 15.34
C GLY A 191 -3.30 -14.56 16.41
N ASP A 192 -2.43 -14.46 17.40
CA ASP A 192 -2.32 -15.42 18.51
C ASP A 192 -3.26 -15.08 19.69
N ALA A 193 -3.99 -13.95 19.61
CA ALA A 193 -4.78 -13.45 20.75
C ALA A 193 -6.17 -14.08 20.87
N GLY A 194 -6.57 -14.99 19.95
CA GLY A 194 -7.90 -15.59 19.98
C GLY A 194 -8.03 -16.86 19.13
N TYR A 195 -9.04 -17.63 19.46
CA TYR A 195 -9.41 -18.85 18.75
C TYR A 195 -10.87 -18.79 18.30
N LEU A 196 -11.14 -19.26 17.11
CA LEU A 196 -12.50 -19.53 16.66
C LEU A 196 -12.86 -20.96 17.07
N VAL A 197 -13.87 -21.10 17.93
CA VAL A 197 -14.40 -22.39 18.36
C VAL A 197 -15.68 -22.64 17.59
N GLY A 198 -15.75 -23.77 16.86
CA GLY A 198 -16.89 -24.20 16.07
C GLY A 198 -17.35 -25.60 16.44
#